data_f3f048cdfe647e6d4de7400fc7d6a37f
#
_entry.id   f3f048cdfe647e6d4de7400fc7d6a37f
#
_cell.length_a   1.000
_cell.length_b   1.000
_cell.length_c   1.000
_cell.angle_alpha   90.00
_cell.angle_beta   90.00
_cell.angle_gamma   90.00
#
_symmetry.space_group_name_H-M   'P 1'
#
loop_
_entity.id
_entity.type
_entity.pdbx_description
1 polymer ?
#
loop_
_entity_poly.entity_id
_entity_poly.type
_entity_poly.pdbx_seq_one_letter_code
_entity_poly.pdbx_strand_id
1 'polypeptide(L)'
;VMTMLMEFFKELGLTDIELQINSLGSQECRPKYRELLKTEIEKHLDQLCSNCTNRYQRNPLRILDCKVEQCGKIAEGLPKLIDHLDPASAEHFSEVRSLLDSSGSPYSVTPNLVRGLDYYNRTAFEVTSNNLGSQNAICGGGRYDTLVEELDGPSTPCFGFALGLERLVSLVPFDDAKILPKNPDIFIVCLGEEAKTAAFQIAHDLRLKGFQVERDYEAGSMKSQMRKANKTRCRFSLILGENEIRSGKFALKNMETGEQIECAVQDLATEMSKLSVSS
;
A
#
# COMPACT_ATOMS: atom_id res chain seq x y z
N VAL A 1 -0.97 0.16 3.75
CA VAL A 1 -0.09 -1.03 3.67
C VAL A 1 1.29 -0.65 3.17
N MET A 2 1.45 -0.03 1.99
CA MET A 2 2.77 0.32 1.46
C MET A 2 3.55 1.24 2.40
N THR A 3 2.97 2.31 2.91
CA THR A 3 3.58 3.19 3.93
C THR A 3 3.98 2.43 5.21
N MET A 4 3.08 1.58 5.70
CA MET A 4 3.37 0.70 6.85
C MET A 4 4.59 -0.20 6.60
N LEU A 5 4.70 -0.80 5.41
CA LEU A 5 5.85 -1.64 5.06
C LEU A 5 7.15 -0.85 5.00
N MET A 6 7.13 0.35 4.42
CA MET A 6 8.31 1.21 4.36
C MET A 6 8.80 1.62 5.75
N GLU A 7 7.88 2.00 6.65
CA GLU A 7 8.23 2.28 8.04
C GLU A 7 8.71 1.03 8.79
N PHE A 8 8.06 -0.10 8.60
CA PHE A 8 8.49 -1.38 9.18
C PHE A 8 9.94 -1.73 8.77
N PHE A 9 10.28 -1.62 7.50
CA PHE A 9 11.65 -1.89 7.04
C PHE A 9 12.65 -0.87 7.59
N LYS A 10 12.25 0.39 7.69
CA LYS A 10 13.07 1.44 8.28
C LYS A 10 13.34 1.20 9.78
N GLU A 11 12.32 0.78 10.54
CA GLU A 11 12.47 0.40 11.95
C GLU A 11 13.38 -0.81 12.15
N LEU A 12 13.42 -1.72 11.16
CA LEU A 12 14.39 -2.81 11.12
C LEU A 12 15.81 -2.37 10.71
N GLY A 13 16.02 -1.09 10.46
CA GLY A 13 17.33 -0.54 10.09
C GLY A 13 17.67 -0.66 8.61
N LEU A 14 16.71 -0.98 7.74
CA LEU A 14 16.93 -1.03 6.30
C LEU A 14 16.85 0.38 5.70
N THR A 15 17.95 0.87 5.13
CA THR A 15 18.04 2.21 4.54
C THR A 15 18.13 2.20 3.01
N ASP A 16 18.65 1.12 2.44
CA ASP A 16 18.83 0.96 0.98
C ASP A 16 17.67 0.13 0.40
N ILE A 17 16.47 0.71 0.47
CA ILE A 17 15.23 0.10 -0.04
C ILE A 17 14.48 1.10 -0.91
N GLU A 18 13.80 0.59 -1.94
CA GLU A 18 13.00 1.36 -2.87
C GLU A 18 11.59 0.76 -3.00
N LEU A 19 10.56 1.58 -2.82
CA LEU A 19 9.19 1.22 -3.13
C LEU A 19 8.91 1.48 -4.60
N GLN A 20 8.65 0.44 -5.37
CA GLN A 20 8.26 0.51 -6.77
C GLN A 20 6.78 0.20 -6.92
N ILE A 21 6.05 1.03 -7.65
CA ILE A 21 4.62 0.88 -7.86
C ILE A 21 4.24 0.89 -9.33
N ASN A 22 3.17 0.21 -9.68
CA ASN A 22 2.56 0.26 -11.01
C ASN A 22 1.05 0.02 -10.92
N SER A 23 0.33 0.33 -12.01
CA SER A 23 -1.05 -0.10 -12.18
C SER A 23 -1.12 -1.20 -13.23
N LEU A 24 -1.74 -2.32 -12.85
CA LEU A 24 -2.02 -3.45 -13.75
C LEU A 24 -3.41 -3.32 -14.42
N GLY A 25 -4.08 -2.18 -14.26
CA GLY A 25 -5.40 -1.95 -14.82
C GLY A 25 -6.49 -2.87 -14.28
N SER A 26 -7.68 -2.72 -14.84
CA SER A 26 -8.83 -3.59 -14.55
C SER A 26 -8.83 -4.82 -15.48
N GLN A 27 -9.74 -5.75 -15.25
CA GLN A 27 -9.99 -6.87 -16.17
C GLN A 27 -10.55 -6.40 -17.52
N GLU A 28 -11.12 -5.22 -17.58
CA GLU A 28 -11.70 -4.67 -18.81
C GLU A 28 -10.64 -4.09 -19.76
N CYS A 29 -9.62 -3.39 -19.24
CA CYS A 29 -8.59 -2.79 -20.08
C CYS A 29 -7.48 -3.78 -20.49
N ARG A 30 -7.21 -4.82 -19.69
CA ARG A 30 -6.14 -5.80 -19.95
C ARG A 30 -6.23 -6.52 -21.29
N PRO A 31 -7.39 -7.03 -21.75
CA PRO A 31 -7.46 -7.73 -23.02
C PRO A 31 -6.98 -6.89 -24.19
N LYS A 32 -7.40 -5.63 -24.27
CA LYS A 32 -7.00 -4.70 -25.34
C LYS A 32 -5.50 -4.43 -25.30
N TYR A 33 -4.97 -4.17 -24.11
CA TYR A 33 -3.53 -3.98 -23.95
C TYR A 33 -2.73 -5.24 -24.28
N ARG A 34 -3.23 -6.43 -23.92
CA ARG A 34 -2.58 -7.70 -24.22
C ARG A 34 -2.43 -7.93 -25.72
N GLU A 35 -3.46 -7.60 -26.52
CA GLU A 35 -3.41 -7.71 -27.98
C GLU A 35 -2.40 -6.70 -28.56
N LEU A 36 -2.42 -5.44 -28.10
CA LEU A 36 -1.43 -4.45 -28.49
C LEU A 36 0.00 -4.93 -28.16
N LEU A 37 0.21 -5.39 -26.96
CA LEU A 37 1.52 -5.88 -26.48
C LEU A 37 1.99 -7.07 -27.32
N LYS A 38 1.12 -8.02 -27.64
CA LYS A 38 1.44 -9.17 -28.51
C LYS A 38 1.89 -8.72 -29.90
N THR A 39 1.14 -7.81 -30.53
CA THR A 39 1.47 -7.27 -31.84
C THR A 39 2.86 -6.62 -31.85
N GLU A 40 3.22 -5.90 -30.79
CA GLU A 40 4.55 -5.29 -30.70
C GLU A 40 5.64 -6.34 -30.42
N ILE A 41 5.39 -7.31 -29.54
CA ILE A 41 6.35 -8.40 -29.26
C ILE A 41 6.62 -9.26 -30.51
N GLU A 42 5.64 -9.49 -31.37
CA GLU A 42 5.80 -10.28 -32.60
C GLU A 42 6.92 -9.79 -33.49
N LYS A 43 7.20 -8.48 -33.49
CA LYS A 43 8.29 -7.88 -34.25
C LYS A 43 9.68 -8.26 -33.74
N HIS A 44 9.77 -8.91 -32.57
CA HIS A 44 11.02 -9.21 -31.87
C HIS A 44 11.13 -10.68 -31.40
N LEU A 45 10.24 -11.57 -31.86
CA LEU A 45 10.17 -12.97 -31.39
C LEU A 45 11.49 -13.73 -31.53
N ASP A 46 12.21 -13.50 -32.60
CA ASP A 46 13.51 -14.10 -32.92
C ASP A 46 14.64 -13.65 -31.99
N GLN A 47 14.45 -12.54 -31.28
CA GLN A 47 15.43 -11.94 -30.37
C GLN A 47 15.16 -12.26 -28.91
N LEU A 48 14.03 -12.91 -28.61
CA LEU A 48 13.65 -13.25 -27.26
C LEU A 48 14.36 -14.52 -26.75
N CYS A 49 14.62 -14.57 -25.46
CA CYS A 49 15.08 -15.79 -24.81
C CYS A 49 13.97 -16.86 -24.82
N SER A 50 14.36 -18.14 -24.71
CA SER A 50 13.44 -19.29 -24.74
C SER A 50 12.27 -19.16 -23.73
N ASN A 51 12.54 -18.63 -22.54
CA ASN A 51 11.50 -18.37 -21.54
C ASN A 51 10.50 -17.31 -22.01
N CYS A 52 10.96 -16.24 -22.64
CA CYS A 52 10.10 -15.17 -23.15
C CYS A 52 9.30 -15.62 -24.38
N THR A 53 9.84 -16.49 -25.24
CA THR A 53 9.09 -17.13 -26.32
C THR A 53 7.92 -17.96 -25.77
N ASN A 54 8.15 -18.71 -24.69
CA ASN A 54 7.08 -19.45 -24.01
C ASN A 54 6.06 -18.51 -23.33
N ARG A 55 6.53 -17.41 -22.71
CA ARG A 55 5.68 -16.39 -22.07
C ARG A 55 4.79 -15.67 -23.08
N TYR A 56 5.26 -15.44 -24.28
CA TYR A 56 4.48 -14.84 -25.35
C TYR A 56 3.14 -15.56 -25.58
N GLN A 57 3.18 -16.89 -25.55
CA GLN A 57 1.97 -17.70 -25.74
C GLN A 57 1.05 -17.71 -24.51
N ARG A 58 1.59 -17.74 -23.31
CA ARG A 58 0.85 -17.94 -22.06
C ARG A 58 0.49 -16.64 -21.37
N ASN A 59 1.49 -15.82 -21.08
CA ASN A 59 1.34 -14.55 -20.39
C ASN A 59 2.39 -13.53 -20.89
N PRO A 60 2.10 -12.79 -21.98
CA PRO A 60 3.05 -11.84 -22.58
C PRO A 60 3.47 -10.70 -21.65
N LEU A 61 2.64 -10.34 -20.65
CA LEU A 61 3.01 -9.34 -19.64
C LEU A 61 4.31 -9.69 -18.90
N ARG A 62 4.57 -10.98 -18.69
CA ARG A 62 5.79 -11.46 -18.02
C ARG A 62 7.08 -11.25 -18.82
N ILE A 63 6.98 -10.82 -20.08
CA ILE A 63 8.16 -10.43 -20.88
C ILE A 63 8.71 -9.10 -20.38
N LEU A 64 7.85 -8.21 -19.89
CA LEU A 64 8.22 -6.89 -19.38
C LEU A 64 9.18 -6.94 -18.18
N ASP A 65 9.15 -8.00 -17.38
CA ASP A 65 10.01 -8.20 -16.20
C ASP A 65 11.19 -9.17 -16.43
N CYS A 66 11.50 -9.48 -17.69
CA CYS A 66 12.57 -10.41 -18.01
C CYS A 66 13.93 -9.88 -17.57
N LYS A 67 14.71 -10.72 -16.87
CA LYS A 67 16.04 -10.35 -16.36
C LYS A 67 17.18 -10.61 -17.36
N VAL A 68 16.88 -11.20 -18.53
CA VAL A 68 17.83 -11.33 -19.63
C VAL A 68 17.99 -9.98 -20.29
N GLU A 69 19.21 -9.46 -20.35
CA GLU A 69 19.52 -8.10 -20.81
C GLU A 69 18.88 -7.76 -22.16
N GLN A 70 19.01 -8.65 -23.16
CA GLN A 70 18.43 -8.45 -24.48
C GLN A 70 16.90 -8.32 -24.43
N CYS A 71 16.21 -9.17 -23.66
CA CYS A 71 14.77 -9.07 -23.47
C CYS A 71 14.37 -7.80 -22.72
N GLY A 72 15.20 -7.35 -21.76
CA GLY A 72 15.00 -6.10 -21.04
C GLY A 72 15.04 -4.89 -21.97
N LYS A 73 16.04 -4.83 -22.88
CA LYS A 73 16.14 -3.76 -23.90
C LYS A 73 14.91 -3.72 -24.82
N ILE A 74 14.41 -4.89 -25.24
CA ILE A 74 13.16 -4.98 -26.01
C ILE A 74 11.98 -4.48 -25.17
N ALA A 75 11.88 -4.94 -23.92
CA ALA A 75 10.80 -4.56 -23.01
C ALA A 75 10.75 -3.03 -22.74
N GLU A 76 11.86 -2.32 -22.76
CA GLU A 76 11.90 -0.87 -22.62
C GLU A 76 11.15 -0.15 -23.75
N GLY A 77 11.22 -0.67 -24.98
CA GLY A 77 10.54 -0.13 -26.16
C GLY A 77 9.07 -0.54 -26.32
N LEU A 78 8.59 -1.50 -25.53
CA LEU A 78 7.20 -1.97 -25.64
C LEU A 78 6.21 -0.97 -25.01
N PRO A 79 4.95 -0.92 -25.49
CA PRO A 79 3.88 -0.14 -24.87
C PRO A 79 3.76 -0.44 -23.39
N LYS A 80 3.47 0.56 -22.55
CA LYS A 80 3.32 0.40 -21.10
C LYS A 80 1.83 0.36 -20.74
N LEU A 81 1.43 -0.58 -19.88
CA LEU A 81 0.03 -0.70 -19.47
C LEU A 81 -0.50 0.58 -18.81
N ILE A 82 0.36 1.30 -18.10
CA ILE A 82 -0.01 2.55 -17.42
C ILE A 82 -0.53 3.63 -18.39
N ASP A 83 -0.12 3.59 -19.66
CA ASP A 83 -0.56 4.52 -20.70
C ASP A 83 -1.89 4.10 -21.36
N HIS A 84 -2.41 2.92 -20.99
CA HIS A 84 -3.61 2.30 -21.58
C HIS A 84 -4.65 1.93 -20.52
N LEU A 85 -4.60 2.58 -19.35
CA LEU A 85 -5.56 2.34 -18.27
C LEU A 85 -6.96 2.84 -18.66
N ASP A 86 -7.99 2.14 -18.19
CA ASP A 86 -9.33 2.69 -18.15
C ASP A 86 -9.43 3.88 -17.19
N PRO A 87 -10.41 4.79 -17.35
CA PRO A 87 -10.52 5.99 -16.51
C PRO A 87 -10.57 5.69 -15.02
N ALA A 88 -11.30 4.66 -14.59
CA ALA A 88 -11.43 4.30 -13.18
C ALA A 88 -10.10 3.77 -12.59
N SER A 89 -9.32 3.02 -13.39
CA SER A 89 -7.99 2.55 -12.97
C SER A 89 -6.97 3.68 -12.93
N ALA A 90 -7.06 4.63 -13.85
CA ALA A 90 -6.21 5.82 -13.88
C ALA A 90 -6.47 6.73 -12.68
N GLU A 91 -7.74 7.01 -12.38
CA GLU A 91 -8.15 7.80 -11.21
C GLU A 91 -7.68 7.14 -9.90
N HIS A 92 -7.96 5.85 -9.72
CA HIS A 92 -7.52 5.08 -8.56
C HIS A 92 -5.99 5.13 -8.39
N PHE A 93 -5.22 5.00 -9.48
CA PHE A 93 -3.76 5.05 -9.40
C PHE A 93 -3.25 6.46 -9.07
N SER A 94 -3.93 7.49 -9.57
CA SER A 94 -3.66 8.90 -9.20
C SER A 94 -3.92 9.14 -7.71
N GLU A 95 -5.02 8.63 -7.17
CA GLU A 95 -5.33 8.70 -5.74
C GLU A 95 -4.26 8.01 -4.87
N VAL A 96 -3.84 6.81 -5.25
CA VAL A 96 -2.76 6.08 -4.55
C VAL A 96 -1.47 6.90 -4.51
N ARG A 97 -1.08 7.51 -5.62
CA ARG A 97 0.11 8.37 -5.69
C ARG A 97 -0.04 9.61 -4.80
N SER A 98 -1.18 10.28 -4.87
CA SER A 98 -1.47 11.44 -4.01
C SER A 98 -1.37 11.10 -2.51
N LEU A 99 -1.84 9.94 -2.09
CA LEU A 99 -1.73 9.48 -0.71
C LEU A 99 -0.28 9.15 -0.31
N LEU A 100 0.50 8.56 -1.20
CA LEU A 100 1.94 8.32 -0.98
C LEU A 100 2.71 9.65 -0.88
N ASP A 101 2.43 10.59 -1.78
CA ASP A 101 3.03 11.93 -1.76
C ASP A 101 2.69 12.66 -0.46
N SER A 102 1.43 12.61 -0.02
CA SER A 102 0.98 13.26 1.22
C SER A 102 1.60 12.64 2.49
N SER A 103 1.94 11.35 2.45
CA SER A 103 2.62 10.67 3.56
C SER A 103 4.13 10.88 3.56
N GLY A 104 4.69 11.53 2.54
CA GLY A 104 6.13 11.68 2.38
C GLY A 104 6.88 10.37 2.13
N SER A 105 6.18 9.29 1.78
CA SER A 105 6.80 7.99 1.47
C SER A 105 7.40 8.02 0.06
N PRO A 106 8.72 7.94 -0.10
CA PRO A 106 9.35 7.95 -1.41
C PRO A 106 8.99 6.67 -2.19
N TYR A 107 8.67 6.82 -3.47
CA TYR A 107 8.40 5.72 -4.38
C TYR A 107 8.82 6.04 -5.79
N SER A 108 8.96 5.02 -6.62
CA SER A 108 9.11 5.14 -8.07
C SER A 108 7.95 4.46 -8.80
N VAL A 109 7.51 5.08 -9.90
CA VAL A 109 6.57 4.44 -10.82
C VAL A 109 7.38 3.60 -11.80
N THR A 110 7.16 2.28 -11.78
CA THR A 110 7.90 1.32 -12.60
C THR A 110 6.96 0.64 -13.60
N PRO A 111 6.79 1.18 -14.82
CA PRO A 111 5.80 0.69 -15.79
C PRO A 111 5.98 -0.78 -16.21
N ASN A 112 7.19 -1.32 -16.08
CA ASN A 112 7.49 -2.72 -16.37
C ASN A 112 7.22 -3.66 -15.19
N LEU A 113 6.88 -3.13 -14.01
CA LEU A 113 6.55 -3.95 -12.86
C LEU A 113 5.26 -4.73 -13.12
N VAL A 114 5.37 -6.04 -13.16
CA VAL A 114 4.26 -7.00 -13.27
C VAL A 114 4.38 -8.04 -12.18
N ARG A 115 3.27 -8.72 -11.88
CA ARG A 115 3.24 -9.78 -10.87
C ARG A 115 3.22 -11.17 -11.49
N GLY A 116 3.69 -12.15 -10.73
CA GLY A 116 3.77 -13.54 -11.17
C GLY A 116 2.44 -14.27 -11.25
N LEU A 117 1.37 -13.68 -10.71
CA LEU A 117 0.04 -14.28 -10.60
C LEU A 117 -0.99 -13.39 -11.30
N ASP A 118 -1.94 -14.01 -12.00
CA ASP A 118 -2.87 -13.32 -12.90
C ASP A 118 -4.05 -12.66 -12.17
N TYR A 119 -4.28 -13.01 -10.90
CA TYR A 119 -5.35 -12.45 -10.09
C TYR A 119 -5.12 -10.98 -9.66
N TYR A 120 -3.91 -10.46 -9.74
CA TYR A 120 -3.64 -9.06 -9.43
C TYR A 120 -4.33 -8.12 -10.41
N ASN A 121 -4.92 -7.03 -9.89
CA ASN A 121 -5.49 -5.94 -10.66
C ASN A 121 -5.11 -4.58 -10.06
N ARG A 122 -5.34 -3.51 -10.81
CA ARG A 122 -5.04 -2.13 -10.37
C ARG A 122 -3.64 -2.01 -9.79
N THR A 123 -3.49 -1.56 -8.53
CA THR A 123 -2.18 -1.30 -7.94
C THR A 123 -1.40 -2.57 -7.66
N ALA A 124 -0.16 -2.61 -8.15
CA ALA A 124 0.88 -3.57 -7.79
C ALA A 124 2.09 -2.85 -7.25
N PHE A 125 2.85 -3.47 -6.36
CA PHE A 125 4.06 -2.92 -5.81
C PHE A 125 5.13 -3.97 -5.53
N GLU A 126 6.38 -3.54 -5.48
CA GLU A 126 7.52 -4.27 -4.92
C GLU A 126 8.35 -3.33 -4.05
N VAL A 127 8.94 -3.87 -3.00
CA VAL A 127 10.02 -3.21 -2.26
C VAL A 127 11.30 -3.96 -2.58
N THR A 128 12.28 -3.24 -3.09
CA THR A 128 13.56 -3.79 -3.54
C THR A 128 14.72 -3.25 -2.72
N SER A 129 15.84 -4.00 -2.69
CA SER A 129 17.12 -3.53 -2.16
C SER A 129 18.24 -3.90 -3.10
N ASN A 130 19.16 -2.97 -3.34
CA ASN A 130 20.33 -3.20 -4.18
C ASN A 130 21.32 -4.21 -3.55
N ASN A 131 21.20 -4.46 -2.25
CA ASN A 131 22.06 -5.40 -1.52
C ASN A 131 21.72 -6.87 -1.76
N LEU A 132 20.63 -7.19 -2.49
CA LEU A 132 20.20 -8.56 -2.81
C LEU A 132 20.62 -9.07 -4.20
N GLY A 133 21.36 -8.30 -4.97
CA GLY A 133 21.79 -8.69 -6.33
C GLY A 133 20.63 -8.72 -7.35
N SER A 134 20.64 -9.66 -8.29
CA SER A 134 19.71 -9.68 -9.43
C SER A 134 18.24 -9.96 -9.07
N GLN A 135 18.00 -10.62 -7.96
CA GLN A 135 16.65 -10.86 -7.41
C GLN A 135 16.43 -9.99 -6.18
N ASN A 136 16.34 -8.71 -6.41
CA ASN A 136 16.41 -7.66 -5.42
C ASN A 136 15.09 -7.39 -4.66
N ALA A 137 13.98 -8.04 -5.00
CA ALA A 137 12.71 -7.85 -4.31
C ALA A 137 12.71 -8.49 -2.91
N ILE A 138 12.49 -7.67 -1.87
CA ILE A 138 12.29 -8.12 -0.48
C ILE A 138 10.84 -8.56 -0.29
N CYS A 139 9.93 -7.73 -0.80
CA CYS A 139 8.49 -7.83 -0.61
C CYS A 139 7.79 -7.43 -1.89
N GLY A 140 6.61 -7.97 -2.11
CA GLY A 140 5.77 -7.53 -3.20
C GLY A 140 4.33 -7.94 -3.01
N GLY A 141 3.43 -7.13 -3.56
CA GLY A 141 2.01 -7.31 -3.41
C GLY A 141 1.20 -6.47 -4.37
N GLY A 142 -0.05 -6.27 -4.01
CA GLY A 142 -0.98 -5.49 -4.81
C GLY A 142 -2.43 -5.81 -4.52
N ARG A 143 -3.30 -5.29 -5.36
CA ARG A 143 -4.74 -5.47 -5.29
C ARG A 143 -5.19 -6.70 -6.09
N TYR A 144 -6.18 -7.42 -5.59
CA TYR A 144 -6.73 -8.64 -6.22
C TYR A 144 -8.22 -8.81 -5.88
N ASP A 145 -9.04 -7.90 -6.39
CA ASP A 145 -10.45 -7.75 -6.03
C ASP A 145 -11.36 -8.90 -6.50
N THR A 146 -10.93 -9.65 -7.52
CA THR A 146 -11.74 -10.73 -8.11
C THR A 146 -11.43 -12.10 -7.53
N LEU A 147 -10.37 -12.24 -6.74
CA LEU A 147 -9.91 -13.54 -6.28
C LEU A 147 -10.95 -14.27 -5.43
N VAL A 148 -11.69 -13.54 -4.57
CA VAL A 148 -12.72 -14.15 -3.72
C VAL A 148 -13.89 -14.64 -4.56
N GLU A 149 -14.29 -13.89 -5.59
CA GLU A 149 -15.33 -14.31 -6.55
C GLU A 149 -14.88 -15.53 -7.37
N GLU A 150 -13.63 -15.57 -7.81
CA GLU A 150 -13.04 -16.72 -8.52
C GLU A 150 -12.99 -17.99 -7.67
N LEU A 151 -13.11 -17.84 -6.34
CA LEU A 151 -13.20 -18.93 -5.36
C LEU A 151 -14.62 -19.15 -4.83
N ASP A 152 -15.64 -18.74 -5.61
CA ASP A 152 -17.07 -18.87 -5.30
C ASP A 152 -17.54 -18.08 -4.05
N GLY A 153 -16.77 -17.05 -3.65
CA GLY A 153 -17.13 -16.14 -2.57
C GLY A 153 -17.83 -14.86 -3.04
N PRO A 154 -18.23 -13.98 -2.13
CA PRO A 154 -18.83 -12.68 -2.47
C PRO A 154 -17.78 -11.74 -3.06
N SER A 155 -18.23 -10.74 -3.87
CA SER A 155 -17.36 -9.65 -4.35
C SER A 155 -16.70 -8.93 -3.19
N THR A 156 -15.38 -9.05 -3.09
CA THR A 156 -14.62 -8.56 -1.94
C THR A 156 -13.32 -7.90 -2.41
N PRO A 157 -13.19 -6.57 -2.29
CA PRO A 157 -11.93 -5.90 -2.56
C PRO A 157 -10.82 -6.39 -1.65
N CYS A 158 -9.74 -6.86 -2.24
CA CYS A 158 -8.61 -7.42 -1.52
C CYS A 158 -7.30 -6.74 -1.88
N PHE A 159 -6.46 -6.52 -0.88
CA PHE A 159 -5.09 -6.04 -1.04
C PHE A 159 -4.17 -6.79 -0.08
N GLY A 160 -3.05 -7.28 -0.55
CA GLY A 160 -2.10 -8.01 0.28
C GLY A 160 -0.70 -8.03 -0.30
N PHE A 161 0.19 -8.62 0.46
CA PHE A 161 1.61 -8.75 0.10
C PHE A 161 2.19 -10.03 0.65
N ALA A 162 3.34 -10.41 0.09
CA ALA A 162 4.22 -11.42 0.64
C ALA A 162 5.65 -10.88 0.68
N LEU A 163 6.40 -11.28 1.70
CA LEU A 163 7.82 -10.97 1.82
C LEU A 163 8.66 -12.24 1.92
N GLY A 164 9.88 -12.17 1.40
CA GLY A 164 10.88 -13.23 1.56
C GLY A 164 11.56 -13.09 2.91
N LEU A 165 11.19 -13.93 3.88
CA LEU A 165 11.72 -13.84 5.23
C LEU A 165 13.25 -13.99 5.26
N GLU A 166 13.81 -14.93 4.50
CA GLU A 166 15.25 -15.15 4.40
C GLU A 166 15.97 -13.92 3.82
N ARG A 167 15.37 -13.28 2.81
CA ARG A 167 15.91 -12.05 2.21
C ARG A 167 15.87 -10.90 3.21
N LEU A 168 14.75 -10.75 3.93
CA LEU A 168 14.63 -9.74 4.97
C LEU A 168 15.68 -9.93 6.06
N VAL A 169 15.76 -11.14 6.61
CA VAL A 169 16.74 -11.47 7.67
C VAL A 169 18.19 -11.22 7.23
N SER A 170 18.52 -11.49 5.94
CA SER A 170 19.87 -11.23 5.43
C SER A 170 20.23 -9.75 5.32
N LEU A 171 19.24 -8.86 5.37
CA LEU A 171 19.44 -7.40 5.27
C LEU A 171 19.37 -6.70 6.63
N VAL A 172 18.67 -7.28 7.62
CA VAL A 172 18.49 -6.66 8.94
C VAL A 172 19.79 -6.72 9.75
N PRO A 173 20.28 -5.59 10.27
CA PRO A 173 21.38 -5.59 11.25
C PRO A 173 20.88 -6.24 12.56
N PHE A 174 21.56 -7.26 13.05
CA PHE A 174 21.08 -8.18 14.09
C PHE A 174 20.91 -7.57 15.49
N ASP A 175 21.41 -6.36 15.75
CA ASP A 175 21.52 -5.84 17.13
C ASP A 175 20.27 -5.06 17.63
N ASP A 176 19.31 -4.69 16.76
CA ASP A 176 18.22 -3.77 17.12
C ASP A 176 16.79 -4.31 16.97
N ALA A 177 16.55 -5.58 16.70
CA ALA A 177 15.22 -6.13 16.48
C ALA A 177 14.45 -6.42 17.78
N LYS A 178 13.74 -5.43 18.32
CA LYS A 178 12.76 -5.62 19.42
C LYS A 178 11.38 -5.11 19.00
N ILE A 179 10.49 -6.01 18.57
CA ILE A 179 9.10 -5.69 18.26
C ILE A 179 8.19 -6.41 19.26
N LEU A 180 7.43 -5.65 20.04
CA LEU A 180 6.41 -6.17 20.95
C LEU A 180 5.02 -5.72 20.49
N PRO A 181 4.03 -6.63 20.38
CA PRO A 181 2.66 -6.25 20.03
C PRO A 181 2.00 -5.50 21.20
N LYS A 182 1.36 -4.38 20.91
CA LYS A 182 0.60 -3.56 21.87
C LYS A 182 -0.83 -3.36 21.37
N ASN A 183 -1.76 -3.13 22.30
CA ASN A 183 -3.09 -2.63 21.94
C ASN A 183 -2.96 -1.26 21.25
N PRO A 184 -3.85 -0.91 20.32
CA PRO A 184 -3.81 0.40 19.70
C PRO A 184 -3.89 1.53 20.73
N ASP A 185 -3.02 2.52 20.61
CA ASP A 185 -3.10 3.71 21.47
C ASP A 185 -4.32 4.54 21.08
N ILE A 186 -4.62 4.63 19.79
CA ILE A 186 -5.70 5.45 19.27
C ILE A 186 -6.44 4.78 18.12
N PHE A 187 -7.76 4.96 18.08
CA PHE A 187 -8.62 4.59 16.98
C PHE A 187 -9.17 5.86 16.30
N ILE A 188 -8.95 6.01 15.00
CA ILE A 188 -9.44 7.15 14.23
C ILE A 188 -10.82 6.83 13.66
N VAL A 189 -11.83 7.56 14.11
CA VAL A 189 -13.20 7.57 13.60
C VAL A 189 -13.29 8.59 12.46
N CYS A 190 -13.62 8.13 11.26
CA CYS A 190 -13.60 8.94 10.05
C CYS A 190 -15.01 9.04 9.46
N LEU A 191 -15.52 10.27 9.30
CA LEU A 191 -16.87 10.56 8.82
C LEU A 191 -16.84 11.43 7.56
N GLY A 192 -17.22 10.85 6.42
CA GLY A 192 -17.23 11.50 5.11
C GLY A 192 -15.91 11.32 4.32
N GLU A 193 -15.97 11.62 3.02
CA GLU A 193 -14.85 11.41 2.10
C GLU A 193 -13.67 12.36 2.40
N GLU A 194 -13.93 13.62 2.73
CA GLU A 194 -12.89 14.61 3.06
C GLU A 194 -12.06 14.17 4.28
N ALA A 195 -12.71 13.49 5.23
CA ALA A 195 -12.03 12.98 6.43
C ALA A 195 -11.05 11.84 6.15
N LYS A 196 -11.20 11.11 5.05
CA LYS A 196 -10.33 9.95 4.74
C LYS A 196 -8.88 10.34 4.52
N THR A 197 -8.64 11.40 3.76
CA THR A 197 -7.27 11.89 3.50
C THR A 197 -6.62 12.41 4.78
N ALA A 198 -7.34 13.21 5.56
CA ALA A 198 -6.85 13.73 6.83
C ALA A 198 -6.57 12.57 7.83
N ALA A 199 -7.47 11.59 7.92
CA ALA A 199 -7.28 10.41 8.77
C ALA A 199 -6.05 9.59 8.37
N PHE A 200 -5.78 9.46 7.07
CA PHE A 200 -4.59 8.78 6.58
C PHE A 200 -3.32 9.50 7.03
N GLN A 201 -3.25 10.82 6.82
CA GLN A 201 -2.10 11.64 7.19
C GLN A 201 -1.86 11.62 8.71
N ILE A 202 -2.90 11.84 9.50
CA ILE A 202 -2.80 11.84 10.97
C ILE A 202 -2.35 10.47 11.48
N ALA A 203 -2.90 9.38 10.91
CA ALA A 203 -2.48 8.03 11.27
C ALA A 203 -1.00 7.77 10.96
N HIS A 204 -0.53 8.24 9.82
CA HIS A 204 0.87 8.14 9.43
C HIS A 204 1.77 8.90 10.40
N ASP A 205 1.49 10.17 10.66
CA ASP A 205 2.28 11.03 11.53
C ASP A 205 2.35 10.52 12.98
N LEU A 206 1.25 10.00 13.50
CA LEU A 206 1.22 9.40 14.84
C LEU A 206 2.03 8.11 14.90
N ARG A 207 1.98 7.27 13.85
CA ARG A 207 2.80 6.04 13.77
C ARG A 207 4.27 6.37 13.74
N LEU A 208 4.69 7.41 13.01
CA LEU A 208 6.08 7.89 13.02
C LEU A 208 6.55 8.35 14.42
N LYS A 209 5.63 8.80 15.25
CA LYS A 209 5.90 9.15 16.65
C LYS A 209 5.81 7.97 17.62
N GLY A 210 5.66 6.73 17.11
CA GLY A 210 5.65 5.49 17.89
C GLY A 210 4.29 5.06 18.43
N PHE A 211 3.19 5.76 18.07
CA PHE A 211 1.85 5.36 18.49
C PHE A 211 1.29 4.21 17.62
N GLN A 212 0.61 3.28 18.27
CA GLN A 212 -0.18 2.24 17.61
C GLN A 212 -1.53 2.82 17.20
N VAL A 213 -1.74 3.01 15.88
CA VAL A 213 -2.94 3.68 15.34
C VAL A 213 -3.78 2.71 14.53
N GLU A 214 -5.05 2.60 14.88
CA GLU A 214 -6.06 1.84 14.13
C GLU A 214 -7.13 2.79 13.56
N ARG A 215 -7.78 2.39 12.47
CA ARG A 215 -8.90 3.15 11.88
C ARG A 215 -9.91 2.22 11.19
N ASP A 216 -11.12 2.71 10.99
CA ASP A 216 -12.09 2.03 10.14
C ASP A 216 -11.79 2.30 8.66
N TYR A 217 -11.74 1.23 7.86
CA TYR A 217 -11.55 1.28 6.41
C TYR A 217 -12.88 1.16 5.65
N GLU A 218 -13.96 0.81 6.36
CA GLU A 218 -15.31 0.75 5.83
C GLU A 218 -16.02 2.08 6.11
N ALA A 219 -16.90 2.53 5.23
CA ALA A 219 -17.68 3.75 5.41
C ALA A 219 -18.81 3.53 6.44
N GLY A 220 -18.44 3.21 7.68
CA GLY A 220 -19.36 2.94 8.76
C GLY A 220 -19.89 4.20 9.44
N SER A 221 -21.09 4.11 10.08
CA SER A 221 -21.60 5.18 10.94
C SER A 221 -20.69 5.42 12.15
N MET A 222 -20.73 6.64 12.74
CA MET A 222 -20.02 6.95 13.98
C MET A 222 -20.20 5.89 15.06
N LYS A 223 -21.46 5.44 15.26
CA LYS A 223 -21.78 4.39 16.26
C LYS A 223 -21.08 3.06 15.95
N SER A 224 -21.00 2.67 14.68
CA SER A 224 -20.31 1.44 14.26
C SER A 224 -18.82 1.55 14.50
N GLN A 225 -18.19 2.67 14.10
CA GLN A 225 -16.77 2.90 14.27
C GLN A 225 -16.37 2.98 15.76
N MET A 226 -17.16 3.66 16.60
CA MET A 226 -16.94 3.71 18.06
C MET A 226 -17.08 2.31 18.72
N ARG A 227 -17.94 1.43 18.18
CA ARG A 227 -18.01 0.05 18.64
C ARG A 227 -16.75 -0.74 18.27
N LYS A 228 -16.21 -0.52 17.07
CA LYS A 228 -14.91 -1.09 16.66
C LYS A 228 -13.78 -0.59 17.56
N ALA A 229 -13.73 0.71 17.85
CA ALA A 229 -12.76 1.31 18.77
C ALA A 229 -12.78 0.63 20.16
N ASN A 230 -13.97 0.41 20.73
CA ASN A 230 -14.12 -0.32 21.99
C ASN A 230 -13.63 -1.78 21.89
N LYS A 231 -13.93 -2.46 20.77
CA LYS A 231 -13.53 -3.85 20.56
C LYS A 231 -12.00 -4.01 20.45
N THR A 232 -11.30 -3.02 19.87
CA THR A 232 -9.84 -3.03 19.78
C THR A 232 -9.15 -2.68 21.09
N ARG A 233 -9.90 -2.26 22.13
CA ARG A 233 -9.38 -1.81 23.43
C ARG A 233 -8.35 -0.69 23.28
N CYS A 234 -8.55 0.20 22.30
CA CYS A 234 -7.71 1.38 22.17
C CYS A 234 -7.89 2.32 23.37
N ARG A 235 -6.83 3.04 23.71
CA ARG A 235 -6.85 3.99 24.84
C ARG A 235 -7.60 5.28 24.47
N PHE A 236 -7.47 5.73 23.24
CA PHE A 236 -8.08 6.96 22.75
C PHE A 236 -8.89 6.71 21.48
N SER A 237 -9.90 7.54 21.22
CA SER A 237 -10.52 7.69 19.92
C SER A 237 -10.45 9.13 19.45
N LEU A 238 -10.12 9.33 18.18
CA LEU A 238 -10.09 10.63 17.50
C LEU A 238 -11.25 10.68 16.50
N ILE A 239 -12.07 11.72 16.58
CA ILE A 239 -13.20 11.89 15.67
C ILE A 239 -12.83 12.93 14.61
N LEU A 240 -12.95 12.52 13.34
CA LEU A 240 -12.76 13.36 12.17
C LEU A 240 -14.04 13.38 11.34
N GLY A 241 -14.67 14.53 11.27
CA GLY A 241 -15.77 14.85 10.38
C GLY A 241 -15.48 16.16 9.64
N GLU A 242 -16.40 16.61 8.81
CA GLU A 242 -16.26 17.85 8.04
C GLU A 242 -16.03 19.08 8.94
N ASN A 243 -16.72 19.16 10.08
CA ASN A 243 -16.59 20.29 11.01
C ASN A 243 -15.20 20.34 11.65
N GLU A 244 -14.69 19.19 12.09
CA GLU A 244 -13.37 19.04 12.70
C GLU A 244 -12.27 19.40 11.69
N ILE A 245 -12.41 18.97 10.43
CA ILE A 245 -11.46 19.33 9.37
C ILE A 245 -11.46 20.83 9.10
N ARG A 246 -12.64 21.44 8.99
CA ARG A 246 -12.75 22.89 8.73
C ARG A 246 -12.23 23.74 9.88
N SER A 247 -12.47 23.32 11.12
CA SER A 247 -12.00 24.05 12.31
C SER A 247 -10.54 23.80 12.67
N GLY A 248 -9.96 22.69 12.20
CA GLY A 248 -8.63 22.20 12.61
C GLY A 248 -8.59 21.74 14.07
N LYS A 249 -9.74 21.57 14.73
CA LYS A 249 -9.87 21.08 16.10
C LYS A 249 -10.58 19.73 16.09
N PHE A 250 -9.98 18.76 16.74
CA PHE A 250 -10.40 17.37 16.74
C PHE A 250 -10.79 16.93 18.15
N ALA A 251 -11.87 16.17 18.23
CA ALA A 251 -12.33 15.58 19.48
C ALA A 251 -11.51 14.31 19.79
N LEU A 252 -10.65 14.41 20.80
CA LEU A 252 -9.88 13.29 21.36
C LEU A 252 -10.59 12.79 22.62
N LYS A 253 -11.04 11.55 22.59
CA LYS A 253 -11.76 10.92 23.70
C LYS A 253 -10.89 9.84 24.34
N ASN A 254 -10.71 9.89 25.65
CA ASN A 254 -10.17 8.79 26.45
C ASN A 254 -11.25 7.69 26.56
N MET A 255 -10.93 6.48 26.11
CA MET A 255 -11.91 5.38 26.04
C MET A 255 -12.13 4.70 27.40
N GLU A 256 -11.24 4.90 28.35
CA GLU A 256 -11.34 4.34 29.70
C GLU A 256 -12.14 5.26 30.63
N THR A 257 -11.78 6.54 30.68
CA THR A 257 -12.45 7.51 31.57
C THR A 257 -13.71 8.11 30.94
N GLY A 258 -13.81 8.08 29.61
CA GLY A 258 -14.89 8.74 28.86
C GLY A 258 -14.68 10.25 28.67
N GLU A 259 -13.63 10.83 29.25
CA GLU A 259 -13.29 12.25 29.09
C GLU A 259 -12.95 12.59 27.64
N GLN A 260 -13.42 13.76 27.20
CA GLN A 260 -13.19 14.23 25.83
C GLN A 260 -12.63 15.64 25.87
N ILE A 261 -11.58 15.87 25.09
CA ILE A 261 -10.96 17.20 24.90
C ILE A 261 -10.93 17.56 23.42
N GLU A 262 -10.87 18.84 23.13
CA GLU A 262 -10.58 19.35 21.78
C GLU A 262 -9.10 19.73 21.68
N CYS A 263 -8.42 19.27 20.63
CA CYS A 263 -7.02 19.61 20.37
C CYS A 263 -6.75 19.77 18.86
N ALA A 264 -5.69 20.48 18.53
CA ALA A 264 -5.19 20.54 17.15
C ALA A 264 -4.36 19.29 16.81
N VAL A 265 -4.24 18.96 15.51
CA VAL A 265 -3.48 17.78 15.04
C VAL A 265 -2.05 17.76 15.56
N GLN A 266 -1.39 18.90 15.57
CA GLN A 266 0.00 19.02 16.02
C GLN A 266 0.18 18.69 17.51
N ASP A 267 -0.87 18.87 18.32
CA ASP A 267 -0.84 18.67 19.77
C ASP A 267 -1.27 17.27 20.19
N LEU A 268 -1.85 16.47 19.28
CA LEU A 268 -2.40 15.14 19.57
C LEU A 268 -1.43 14.24 20.34
N ALA A 269 -0.19 14.10 19.86
CA ALA A 269 0.81 13.26 20.49
C ALA A 269 1.12 13.71 21.93
N THR A 270 1.19 15.02 22.15
CA THR A 270 1.45 15.63 23.46
C THR A 270 0.28 15.39 24.42
N GLU A 271 -0.95 15.61 23.95
CA GLU A 271 -2.16 15.39 24.77
C GLU A 271 -2.36 13.92 25.12
N MET A 272 -2.14 13.01 24.18
CA MET A 272 -2.17 11.57 24.43
C MET A 272 -1.13 11.15 25.48
N SER A 273 0.07 11.71 25.42
CA SER A 273 1.12 11.43 26.40
C SER A 273 0.76 11.94 27.80
N LYS A 274 0.21 13.15 27.93
CA LYS A 274 -0.25 13.72 29.19
C LYS A 274 -1.33 12.88 29.85
N LEU A 275 -2.37 12.52 29.07
CA LEU A 275 -3.48 11.70 29.54
C LEU A 275 -3.07 10.26 29.87
N SER A 276 -1.91 9.83 29.38
CA SER A 276 -1.33 8.50 29.68
C SER A 276 -0.64 8.44 31.04
N VAL A 277 -0.16 9.56 31.57
CA VAL A 277 0.57 9.64 32.84
C VAL A 277 -0.39 9.82 34.02
N SER A 278 -1.63 10.20 33.76
CA SER A 278 -2.66 10.47 34.77
C SER A 278 -3.52 9.25 35.16
N SER A 279 -3.17 8.05 34.67
CA SER A 279 -3.94 6.80 34.88
C SER A 279 -3.19 5.81 35.75
#